data_c1447151a7c566b7ad237efe38687575
#
_entry.id   c1447151a7c566b7ad237efe38687575
#
_cell.length_a   1.000
_cell.length_b   1.000
_cell.length_c   1.000
_cell.angle_alpha   90.00
_cell.angle_beta   90.00
_cell.angle_gamma   90.00
#
_symmetry.space_group_name_H-M   'P 1'
#
loop_
_entity.id
_entity.type
_entity.pdbx_description
1 polymer ?
#
loop_
_entity_poly.entity_id
_entity_poly.type
_entity_poly.pdbx_seq_one_letter_code
_entity_poly.pdbx_strand_id
1 'polypeptide(L)'
;MMATLFNHSGSTITRARAVMLMMFLFGTLAAPLAAQAQVEAAPVSHSGGEASLVLPDLGQVDFQGWNARTLLKAGLGVCVLGLLFGLVIFTQLRNLPVHKAMREISELIYETCKTYLITQGKFILILEVFIGIIMVVYFGFLQHFAAEKVAIILIFSLIGIGGSYGVAWFGIRINTFANSRTAFASLEGRPFPCYAIPLKAGMSIGMALISVELFMMLCI
;
A
#
# COMPACT_ATOMS: atom_id res chain seq x y z
N MET A 1 -13.87 -45.12 18.82
CA MET A 1 -14.21 -43.86 18.19
C MET A 1 -13.82 -42.58 18.97
N MET A 2 -13.27 -42.71 20.21
CA MET A 2 -12.80 -41.55 21.02
C MET A 2 -11.29 -41.30 21.00
N ALA A 3 -10.49 -42.22 20.48
CA ALA A 3 -9.02 -42.09 20.45
C ALA A 3 -8.47 -41.24 19.27
N THR A 4 -9.26 -40.97 18.21
CA THR A 4 -8.84 -40.20 17.04
C THR A 4 -9.01 -38.70 17.18
N LEU A 5 -9.80 -38.22 18.13
CA LEU A 5 -10.02 -36.79 18.37
C LEU A 5 -8.93 -36.14 19.25
N PHE A 6 -8.22 -36.92 20.05
CA PHE A 6 -7.15 -36.38 20.92
C PHE A 6 -5.82 -36.18 20.19
N ASN A 7 -5.60 -36.83 19.05
CA ASN A 7 -4.34 -36.72 18.31
C ASN A 7 -4.31 -35.50 17.39
N HIS A 8 -5.45 -34.86 17.06
CA HIS A 8 -5.50 -33.70 16.20
C HIS A 8 -5.28 -32.37 16.94
N SER A 9 -5.61 -32.34 18.24
CA SER A 9 -5.40 -31.16 19.11
C SER A 9 -3.92 -30.94 19.45
N GLY A 10 -3.13 -32.01 19.63
CA GLY A 10 -1.70 -31.92 19.92
C GLY A 10 -0.87 -31.31 18.78
N SER A 11 -1.23 -31.59 17.52
CA SER A 11 -0.48 -31.13 16.35
C SER A 11 -0.69 -29.64 16.06
N THR A 12 -1.86 -29.10 16.33
CA THR A 12 -2.18 -27.67 16.14
C THR A 12 -1.50 -26.80 17.19
N ILE A 13 -1.48 -27.23 18.44
CA ILE A 13 -0.81 -26.51 19.55
C ILE A 13 0.72 -26.51 19.31
N THR A 14 1.28 -27.62 18.85
CA THR A 14 2.71 -27.72 18.54
C THR A 14 3.10 -26.84 17.34
N ARG A 15 2.25 -26.77 16.31
CA ARG A 15 2.47 -25.89 15.14
C ARG A 15 2.33 -24.42 15.51
N ALA A 16 1.35 -24.05 16.33
CA ALA A 16 1.18 -22.69 16.82
C ALA A 16 2.39 -22.23 17.67
N ARG A 17 2.90 -23.12 18.54
CA ARG A 17 4.13 -22.85 19.33
C ARG A 17 5.36 -22.75 18.45
N ALA A 18 5.49 -23.56 17.41
CA ALA A 18 6.62 -23.49 16.47
C ALA A 18 6.59 -22.20 15.64
N VAL A 19 5.41 -21.74 15.20
CA VAL A 19 5.24 -20.46 14.49
C VAL A 19 5.54 -19.28 15.41
N MET A 20 5.09 -19.34 16.65
CA MET A 20 5.35 -18.30 17.65
C MET A 20 6.83 -18.22 18.03
N LEU A 21 7.51 -19.37 18.17
CA LEU A 21 8.96 -19.47 18.37
C LEU A 21 9.73 -18.95 17.15
N MET A 22 9.28 -19.23 15.93
CA MET A 22 9.88 -18.76 14.71
C MET A 22 9.74 -17.23 14.56
N MET A 23 8.58 -16.67 14.88
CA MET A 23 8.37 -15.22 14.94
C MET A 23 9.24 -14.54 16.00
N PHE A 24 9.41 -15.17 17.17
CA PHE A 24 10.27 -14.66 18.22
C PHE A 24 11.76 -14.71 17.82
N LEU A 25 12.20 -15.80 17.20
CA LEU A 25 13.56 -15.94 16.67
C LEU A 25 13.86 -14.92 15.55
N PHE A 26 12.90 -14.69 14.64
CA PHE A 26 13.03 -13.68 13.59
C PHE A 26 13.07 -12.26 14.17
N GLY A 27 12.26 -11.98 15.18
CA GLY A 27 12.26 -10.70 15.89
C GLY A 27 13.59 -10.41 16.61
N THR A 28 14.19 -11.43 17.24
CA THR A 28 15.49 -11.28 17.92
C THR A 28 16.68 -11.22 16.96
N LEU A 29 16.59 -11.83 15.77
CA LEU A 29 17.63 -11.71 14.74
C LEU A 29 17.58 -10.35 14.01
N ALA A 30 16.40 -9.75 13.87
CA ALA A 30 16.22 -8.44 13.24
C ALA A 30 16.64 -7.26 14.15
N ALA A 31 16.59 -7.44 15.47
CA ALA A 31 16.95 -6.40 16.42
C ALA A 31 18.40 -5.86 16.28
N PRO A 32 19.45 -6.69 16.10
CA PRO A 32 20.81 -6.18 15.92
C PRO A 32 21.03 -5.52 14.55
N LEU A 33 20.28 -5.88 13.50
CA LEU A 33 20.37 -5.19 12.19
C LEU A 33 19.73 -3.79 12.25
N ALA A 34 18.64 -3.62 12.98
CA ALA A 34 18.02 -2.32 13.20
C ALA A 34 18.89 -1.39 14.05
N ALA A 35 19.65 -1.95 15.01
CA ALA A 35 20.57 -1.17 15.85
C ALA A 35 21.83 -0.70 15.08
N GLN A 36 22.25 -1.40 14.03
CA GLN A 36 23.40 -1.01 13.19
C GLN A 36 23.03 0.01 12.10
N ALA A 37 21.75 0.19 11.77
CA ALA A 37 21.28 1.23 10.86
C ALA A 37 21.23 2.63 11.50
N GLN A 38 21.50 2.75 12.81
CA GLN A 38 21.73 4.02 13.48
C GLN A 38 23.22 4.42 13.41
N VAL A 39 23.77 4.48 12.21
CA VAL A 39 25.01 5.21 11.98
C VAL A 39 24.68 6.69 12.05
N GLU A 40 24.94 7.25 13.25
CA GLU A 40 25.52 8.57 13.51
C GLU A 40 25.19 9.67 12.47
N ALA A 41 23.91 9.97 12.32
CA ALA A 41 23.52 11.30 11.92
C ALA A 41 23.65 12.17 13.17
N ALA A 42 24.59 13.13 13.17
CA ALA A 42 24.73 14.14 14.22
C ALA A 42 23.35 14.65 14.62
N PRO A 43 23.08 14.88 15.90
CA PRO A 43 21.80 15.36 16.36
C PRO A 43 21.58 16.79 15.85
N VAL A 44 21.00 16.92 14.68
CA VAL A 44 20.38 18.17 14.26
C VAL A 44 19.12 18.26 15.11
N SER A 45 19.15 19.05 16.15
CA SER A 45 18.00 19.33 17.00
C SER A 45 16.93 20.07 16.19
N HIS A 46 16.14 19.34 15.43
CA HIS A 46 14.95 19.88 14.80
C HIS A 46 13.83 19.96 15.84
N SER A 47 13.73 21.10 16.52
CA SER A 47 12.57 21.41 17.35
C SER A 47 11.40 21.78 16.45
N GLY A 48 10.74 20.81 15.81
CA GLY A 48 9.61 21.15 14.93
C GLY A 48 9.06 20.02 14.08
N GLY A 49 9.61 18.80 14.17
CA GLY A 49 9.17 17.66 13.36
C GLY A 49 9.47 17.83 11.86
N GLU A 50 8.91 16.96 11.04
CA GLU A 50 9.14 16.91 9.57
C GLU A 50 8.71 18.19 8.85
N ALA A 51 7.74 18.92 9.38
CA ALA A 51 7.25 20.17 8.78
C ALA A 51 8.26 21.33 8.82
N SER A 52 9.32 21.24 9.65
CA SER A 52 10.40 22.21 9.72
C SER A 52 11.68 21.79 8.99
N LEU A 53 11.64 20.68 8.27
CA LEU A 53 12.79 20.15 7.54
C LEU A 53 13.14 21.09 6.38
N VAL A 54 14.37 21.60 6.36
CA VAL A 54 14.90 22.39 5.26
C VAL A 54 15.68 21.45 4.35
N LEU A 55 15.17 21.17 3.17
CA LEU A 55 15.87 20.35 2.19
C LEU A 55 17.10 21.08 1.64
N PRO A 56 18.27 20.42 1.56
CA PRO A 56 19.43 21.02 0.91
C PRO A 56 19.15 21.23 -0.58
N ASP A 57 19.92 22.13 -1.23
CA ASP A 57 19.80 22.34 -2.67
C ASP A 57 20.19 21.05 -3.42
N LEU A 58 19.17 20.35 -3.93
CA LEU A 58 19.32 19.10 -4.67
C LEU A 58 20.16 19.27 -5.96
N GLY A 59 20.42 20.50 -6.40
CA GLY A 59 21.29 20.78 -7.53
C GLY A 59 22.79 20.65 -7.21
N GLN A 60 23.15 20.73 -5.92
CA GLN A 60 24.55 20.70 -5.45
C GLN A 60 24.95 19.36 -4.84
N VAL A 61 23.96 18.44 -4.64
CA VAL A 61 24.22 17.14 -4.02
C VAL A 61 24.43 16.09 -5.13
N ASP A 62 25.63 15.54 -5.19
CA ASP A 62 26.00 14.46 -6.08
C ASP A 62 26.16 13.14 -5.33
N PHE A 63 25.46 12.10 -5.81
CA PHE A 63 25.61 10.73 -5.33
C PHE A 63 26.37 9.91 -6.37
N GLN A 64 27.62 9.55 -6.08
CA GLN A 64 28.45 8.72 -6.97
C GLN A 64 28.54 9.25 -8.41
N GLY A 65 28.57 10.58 -8.60
CA GLY A 65 28.60 11.21 -9.93
C GLY A 65 27.25 11.44 -10.58
N TRP A 66 26.15 11.14 -9.87
CA TRP A 66 24.78 11.43 -10.32
C TRP A 66 24.19 12.56 -9.50
N ASN A 67 23.70 13.59 -10.19
CA ASN A 67 23.02 14.69 -9.53
C ASN A 67 21.70 14.22 -8.91
N ALA A 68 21.39 14.65 -7.67
CA ALA A 68 20.19 14.26 -6.94
C ALA A 68 18.90 14.51 -7.72
N ARG A 69 18.81 15.61 -8.49
CA ARG A 69 17.65 15.88 -9.36
C ARG A 69 17.45 14.84 -10.46
N THR A 70 18.56 14.30 -11.01
CA THR A 70 18.48 13.26 -12.03
C THR A 70 17.98 11.95 -11.42
N LEU A 71 18.42 11.65 -10.21
CA LEU A 71 17.98 10.47 -9.46
C LEU A 71 16.48 10.51 -9.14
N LEU A 72 15.97 11.68 -8.71
CA LEU A 72 14.54 11.88 -8.46
C LEU A 72 13.70 11.74 -9.75
N LYS A 73 14.17 12.29 -10.87
CA LYS A 73 13.51 12.11 -12.18
C LYS A 73 13.49 10.65 -12.62
N ALA A 74 14.59 9.90 -12.37
CA ALA A 74 14.63 8.47 -12.62
C ALA A 74 13.61 7.72 -11.75
N GLY A 75 13.49 8.09 -10.46
CA GLY A 75 12.47 7.58 -9.56
C GLY A 75 11.04 7.78 -10.08
N LEU A 76 10.72 8.97 -10.58
CA LEU A 76 9.43 9.23 -11.25
C LEU A 76 9.22 8.32 -12.46
N GLY A 77 10.27 8.06 -13.26
CA GLY A 77 10.21 7.11 -14.36
C GLY A 77 9.85 5.69 -13.89
N VAL A 78 10.45 5.25 -12.78
CA VAL A 78 10.14 3.94 -12.18
C VAL A 78 8.69 3.87 -11.69
N CYS A 79 8.15 4.95 -11.09
CA CYS A 79 6.74 5.01 -10.69
C CYS A 79 5.80 4.84 -11.89
N VAL A 80 6.08 5.53 -12.99
CA VAL A 80 5.27 5.40 -14.22
C VAL A 80 5.32 3.98 -14.76
N LEU A 81 6.50 3.35 -14.80
CA LEU A 81 6.65 1.96 -15.24
C LEU A 81 5.88 0.99 -14.33
N GLY A 82 5.90 1.21 -13.01
CA GLY A 82 5.14 0.39 -12.06
C GLY A 82 3.63 0.52 -12.24
N LEU A 83 3.13 1.74 -12.47
CA LEU A 83 1.71 1.97 -12.76
C LEU A 83 1.30 1.32 -14.09
N LEU A 84 2.13 1.46 -15.13
CA LEU A 84 1.88 0.82 -16.43
C LEU A 84 1.86 -0.71 -16.30
N PHE A 85 2.79 -1.29 -15.54
CA PHE A 85 2.78 -2.72 -15.24
C PHE A 85 1.47 -3.14 -14.58
N GLY A 86 1.01 -2.41 -13.56
CA GLY A 86 -0.26 -2.67 -12.90
C GLY A 86 -1.44 -2.64 -13.87
N LEU A 87 -1.50 -1.66 -14.76
CA LEU A 87 -2.55 -1.53 -15.78
C LEU A 87 -2.50 -2.64 -16.85
N VAL A 88 -1.30 -3.06 -17.25
CA VAL A 88 -1.14 -4.17 -18.21
C VAL A 88 -1.67 -5.47 -17.61
N ILE A 89 -1.31 -5.78 -16.36
CA ILE A 89 -1.84 -6.97 -15.68
C ILE A 89 -3.36 -6.89 -15.50
N PHE A 90 -3.89 -5.71 -15.14
CA PHE A 90 -5.33 -5.49 -15.03
C PHE A 90 -6.05 -5.81 -16.34
N THR A 91 -5.54 -5.31 -17.48
CA THR A 91 -6.14 -5.58 -18.79
C THR A 91 -6.03 -7.05 -19.18
N GLN A 92 -4.91 -7.72 -18.88
CA GLN A 92 -4.75 -9.14 -19.08
C GLN A 92 -5.79 -9.94 -18.30
N LEU A 93 -5.94 -9.67 -17.00
CA LEU A 93 -6.91 -10.35 -16.14
C LEU A 93 -8.36 -10.08 -16.57
N ARG A 94 -8.67 -8.86 -16.94
CA ARG A 94 -10.01 -8.50 -17.43
C ARG A 94 -10.42 -9.30 -18.66
N ASN A 95 -9.48 -9.57 -19.55
CA ASN A 95 -9.73 -10.22 -20.83
C ASN A 95 -9.73 -11.77 -20.75
N LEU A 96 -9.43 -12.35 -19.59
CA LEU A 96 -9.50 -13.80 -19.41
C LEU A 96 -10.95 -14.31 -19.56
N PRO A 97 -11.13 -15.52 -20.12
CA PRO A 97 -12.44 -16.13 -20.26
C PRO A 97 -13.08 -16.38 -18.89
N VAL A 98 -14.41 -16.23 -18.83
CA VAL A 98 -15.20 -16.47 -17.63
C VAL A 98 -16.62 -16.82 -18.03
N HIS A 99 -17.25 -17.76 -17.31
CA HIS A 99 -18.65 -18.11 -17.54
C HIS A 99 -19.58 -16.97 -17.08
N LYS A 100 -20.69 -16.78 -17.81
CA LYS A 100 -21.63 -15.68 -17.56
C LYS A 100 -22.14 -15.64 -16.12
N ALA A 101 -22.54 -16.78 -15.56
CA ALA A 101 -23.04 -16.85 -14.18
C ALA A 101 -21.95 -16.43 -13.14
N MET A 102 -20.69 -16.86 -13.31
CA MET A 102 -19.58 -16.47 -12.44
C MET A 102 -19.27 -14.97 -12.53
N ARG A 103 -19.40 -14.42 -13.75
CA ARG A 103 -19.23 -12.99 -13.97
C ARG A 103 -20.32 -12.17 -13.28
N GLU A 104 -21.58 -12.59 -13.37
CA GLU A 104 -22.71 -11.92 -12.71
C GLU A 104 -22.53 -11.88 -11.19
N ILE A 105 -22.11 -12.98 -10.56
CA ILE A 105 -21.79 -13.02 -9.14
C ILE A 105 -20.63 -12.10 -8.80
N SER A 106 -19.58 -12.10 -9.62
CA SER A 106 -18.41 -11.23 -9.43
C SER A 106 -18.78 -9.74 -9.51
N GLU A 107 -19.66 -9.35 -10.43
CA GLU A 107 -20.15 -7.96 -10.52
C GLU A 107 -21.03 -7.60 -9.33
N LEU A 108 -21.84 -8.53 -8.81
CA LEU A 108 -22.64 -8.30 -7.59
C LEU A 108 -21.73 -8.07 -6.37
N ILE A 109 -20.66 -8.88 -6.23
CA ILE A 109 -19.64 -8.68 -5.18
C ILE A 109 -18.97 -7.32 -5.35
N TYR A 110 -18.61 -6.94 -6.58
CA TYR A 110 -18.01 -5.64 -6.84
C TYR A 110 -18.93 -4.48 -6.44
N GLU A 111 -20.20 -4.51 -6.80
CA GLU A 111 -21.15 -3.45 -6.44
C GLU A 111 -21.34 -3.34 -4.92
N THR A 112 -21.33 -4.47 -4.21
CA THR A 112 -21.37 -4.49 -2.74
C THR A 112 -20.11 -3.83 -2.14
N CYS A 113 -18.93 -4.24 -2.59
CA CYS A 113 -17.65 -3.66 -2.14
C CYS A 113 -17.54 -2.18 -2.49
N LYS A 114 -18.00 -1.77 -3.66
CA LYS A 114 -18.02 -0.39 -4.12
C LYS A 114 -18.94 0.46 -3.22
N THR A 115 -20.13 -0.03 -2.87
CA THR A 115 -21.05 0.65 -1.96
C THR A 115 -20.43 0.84 -0.58
N TYR A 116 -19.77 -0.19 -0.06
CA TYR A 116 -19.01 -0.11 1.18
C TYR A 116 -17.89 0.94 1.09
N LEU A 117 -17.09 0.92 0.02
CA LEU A 117 -15.99 1.85 -0.18
C LEU A 117 -16.49 3.30 -0.26
N ILE A 118 -17.60 3.57 -0.98
CA ILE A 118 -18.19 4.90 -1.06
C ILE A 118 -18.67 5.38 0.33
N THR A 119 -19.31 4.50 1.09
CA THR A 119 -19.79 4.82 2.44
C THR A 119 -18.62 5.13 3.36
N GLN A 120 -17.59 4.31 3.32
CA GLN A 120 -16.35 4.52 4.09
C GLN A 120 -15.62 5.79 3.65
N GLY A 121 -15.59 6.08 2.35
CA GLY A 121 -14.99 7.30 1.81
C GLY A 121 -15.67 8.56 2.33
N LYS A 122 -17.00 8.58 2.43
CA LYS A 122 -17.74 9.70 3.04
C LYS A 122 -17.36 9.89 4.50
N PHE A 123 -17.23 8.79 5.25
CA PHE A 123 -16.80 8.85 6.66
C PHE A 123 -15.37 9.39 6.79
N ILE A 124 -14.45 8.94 5.94
CA ILE A 124 -13.07 9.44 5.91
C ILE A 124 -13.04 10.94 5.61
N LEU A 125 -13.84 11.43 4.67
CA LEU A 125 -13.92 12.87 4.37
C LEU A 125 -14.43 13.70 5.55
N ILE A 126 -15.42 13.18 6.30
CA ILE A 126 -15.92 13.85 7.51
C ILE A 126 -14.79 13.91 8.57
N LEU A 127 -14.08 12.82 8.74
CA LEU A 127 -12.94 12.73 9.66
C LEU A 127 -11.81 13.67 9.24
N GLU A 128 -11.54 13.78 7.93
CA GLU A 128 -10.53 14.69 7.37
C GLU A 128 -10.85 16.15 7.64
N VAL A 129 -12.13 16.56 7.58
CA VAL A 129 -12.53 17.91 7.98
C VAL A 129 -12.18 18.18 9.44
N PHE A 130 -12.44 17.21 10.33
CA PHE A 130 -12.11 17.33 11.74
C PHE A 130 -10.58 17.41 11.96
N ILE A 131 -9.83 16.54 11.31
CA ILE A 131 -8.35 16.53 11.37
C ILE A 131 -7.79 17.82 10.75
N GLY A 132 -8.38 18.30 9.64
CA GLY A 132 -7.99 19.53 8.97
C GLY A 132 -8.13 20.75 9.88
N ILE A 133 -9.20 20.82 10.66
CA ILE A 133 -9.37 21.89 11.67
C ILE A 133 -8.25 21.83 12.71
N ILE A 134 -7.91 20.64 13.21
CA ILE A 134 -6.82 20.46 14.16
C ILE A 134 -5.48 20.89 13.54
N MET A 135 -5.22 20.51 12.28
CA MET A 135 -4.00 20.92 11.57
C MET A 135 -3.91 22.44 11.40
N VAL A 136 -5.02 23.11 11.04
CA VAL A 136 -5.07 24.58 10.94
C VAL A 136 -4.75 25.23 12.29
N VAL A 137 -5.36 24.75 13.37
CA VAL A 137 -5.10 25.27 14.72
C VAL A 137 -3.65 25.02 15.13
N TYR A 138 -3.14 23.82 14.92
CA TYR A 138 -1.78 23.47 15.32
C TYR A 138 -0.73 24.24 14.53
N PHE A 139 -0.76 24.17 13.19
CA PHE A 139 0.26 24.81 12.37
C PHE A 139 0.05 26.31 12.23
N GLY A 140 -1.21 26.78 12.14
CA GLY A 140 -1.50 28.21 11.98
C GLY A 140 -1.36 29.00 13.27
N PHE A 141 -1.95 28.53 14.38
CA PHE A 141 -1.98 29.28 15.63
C PHE A 141 -0.83 28.94 16.58
N LEU A 142 -0.49 27.64 16.74
CA LEU A 142 0.56 27.23 17.67
C LEU A 142 1.96 27.38 17.08
N GLN A 143 2.15 26.98 15.84
CA GLN A 143 3.46 27.03 15.17
C GLN A 143 3.70 28.32 14.38
N HIS A 144 2.68 29.17 14.26
CA HIS A 144 2.75 30.45 13.54
C HIS A 144 3.24 30.32 12.09
N PHE A 145 2.89 29.22 11.41
CA PHE A 145 3.22 29.04 10.00
C PHE A 145 2.43 30.01 9.12
N ALA A 146 3.04 30.46 8.01
CA ALA A 146 2.34 31.24 7.01
C ALA A 146 1.14 30.47 6.44
N ALA A 147 0.05 31.15 6.15
CA ALA A 147 -1.19 30.55 5.67
C ALA A 147 -0.99 29.69 4.39
N GLU A 148 -0.04 30.09 3.53
CA GLU A 148 0.35 29.32 2.34
C GLU A 148 0.89 27.91 2.69
N LYS A 149 1.74 27.80 3.70
CA LYS A 149 2.29 26.52 4.15
C LYS A 149 1.20 25.61 4.73
N VAL A 150 0.29 26.18 5.51
CA VAL A 150 -0.85 25.43 6.08
C VAL A 150 -1.75 24.92 4.97
N ALA A 151 -2.03 25.75 3.95
CA ALA A 151 -2.82 25.34 2.79
C ALA A 151 -2.14 24.19 2.02
N ILE A 152 -0.84 24.24 1.81
CA ILE A 152 -0.08 23.17 1.17
C ILE A 152 -0.21 21.86 1.95
N ILE A 153 -0.04 21.87 3.27
CA ILE A 153 -0.18 20.69 4.14
C ILE A 153 -1.57 20.07 3.98
N LEU A 154 -2.64 20.90 4.00
CA LEU A 154 -4.01 20.39 3.83
C LEU A 154 -4.24 19.79 2.44
N ILE A 155 -3.72 20.41 1.39
CA ILE A 155 -3.83 19.89 0.02
C ILE A 155 -3.11 18.54 -0.09
N PHE A 156 -1.91 18.41 0.45
CA PHE A 156 -1.18 17.14 0.41
C PHE A 156 -1.85 16.06 1.25
N SER A 157 -2.49 16.39 2.38
CA SER A 157 -3.32 15.47 3.15
C SER A 157 -4.45 14.89 2.28
N LEU A 158 -5.20 15.76 1.60
CA LEU A 158 -6.28 15.34 0.70
C LEU A 158 -5.77 14.49 -0.49
N ILE A 159 -4.63 14.85 -1.07
CA ILE A 159 -4.00 14.08 -2.14
C ILE A 159 -3.60 12.69 -1.63
N GLY A 160 -3.04 12.60 -0.41
CA GLY A 160 -2.66 11.33 0.23
C GLY A 160 -3.86 10.39 0.44
N ILE A 161 -4.97 10.92 0.97
CA ILE A 161 -6.22 10.17 1.11
C ILE A 161 -6.73 9.73 -0.27
N GLY A 162 -6.71 10.63 -1.26
CA GLY A 162 -7.14 10.34 -2.63
C GLY A 162 -6.32 9.24 -3.29
N GLY A 163 -5.00 9.24 -3.10
CA GLY A 163 -4.09 8.20 -3.59
C GLY A 163 -4.40 6.83 -2.99
N SER A 164 -4.48 6.73 -1.67
CA SER A 164 -4.82 5.50 -0.95
C SER A 164 -6.20 4.97 -1.34
N TYR A 165 -7.18 5.86 -1.44
CA TYR A 165 -8.54 5.51 -1.86
C TYR A 165 -8.60 5.00 -3.30
N GLY A 166 -7.84 5.62 -4.21
CA GLY A 166 -7.72 5.20 -5.60
C GLY A 166 -7.12 3.81 -5.73
N VAL A 167 -6.06 3.51 -4.97
CA VAL A 167 -5.45 2.17 -4.94
C VAL A 167 -6.41 1.13 -4.35
N ALA A 168 -7.16 1.47 -3.30
CA ALA A 168 -8.18 0.59 -2.74
C ALA A 168 -9.29 0.27 -3.76
N TRP A 169 -9.75 1.26 -4.49
CA TRP A 169 -10.74 1.08 -5.57
C TRP A 169 -10.22 0.15 -6.67
N PHE A 170 -8.99 0.39 -7.14
CA PHE A 170 -8.31 -0.45 -8.11
C PHE A 170 -8.17 -1.88 -7.60
N GLY A 171 -7.75 -2.06 -6.33
CA GLY A 171 -7.59 -3.35 -5.70
C GLY A 171 -8.87 -4.17 -5.63
N ILE A 172 -9.98 -3.55 -5.23
CA ILE A 172 -11.30 -4.21 -5.21
C ILE A 172 -11.68 -4.68 -6.63
N ARG A 173 -11.47 -3.84 -7.63
CA ARG A 173 -11.86 -4.17 -9.00
C ARG A 173 -11.04 -5.33 -9.57
N ILE A 174 -9.72 -5.32 -9.39
CA ILE A 174 -8.86 -6.39 -9.91
C ILE A 174 -9.08 -7.71 -9.17
N ASN A 175 -9.32 -7.66 -7.85
CA ASN A 175 -9.59 -8.86 -7.06
C ASN A 175 -10.92 -9.52 -7.46
N THR A 176 -11.97 -8.75 -7.71
CA THR A 176 -13.24 -9.30 -8.19
C THR A 176 -13.10 -9.97 -9.55
N PHE A 177 -12.29 -9.41 -10.44
CA PHE A 177 -11.94 -10.07 -11.69
C PHE A 177 -11.17 -11.37 -11.47
N ALA A 178 -10.11 -11.33 -10.66
CA ALA A 178 -9.28 -12.48 -10.38
C ALA A 178 -10.09 -13.64 -9.79
N ASN A 179 -10.98 -13.37 -8.83
CA ASN A 179 -11.79 -14.39 -8.18
C ASN A 179 -12.64 -15.18 -9.18
N SER A 180 -13.39 -14.50 -10.04
CA SER A 180 -14.25 -15.18 -11.02
C SER A 180 -13.47 -15.98 -12.07
N ARG A 181 -12.29 -15.47 -12.49
CA ARG A 181 -11.45 -16.14 -13.49
C ARG A 181 -10.70 -17.32 -12.87
N THR A 182 -10.28 -17.21 -11.62
CA THR A 182 -9.69 -18.31 -10.87
C THR A 182 -10.70 -19.45 -10.68
N ALA A 183 -11.94 -19.11 -10.29
CA ALA A 183 -13.00 -20.09 -10.17
C ALA A 183 -13.32 -20.78 -11.51
N PHE A 184 -13.31 -20.05 -12.62
CA PHE A 184 -13.50 -20.62 -13.95
C PHE A 184 -12.31 -21.50 -14.37
N ALA A 185 -11.08 -21.04 -14.14
CA ALA A 185 -9.87 -21.80 -14.46
C ALA A 185 -9.75 -23.11 -13.66
N SER A 186 -10.34 -23.17 -12.46
CA SER A 186 -10.33 -24.40 -11.65
C SER A 186 -11.10 -25.57 -12.31
N LEU A 187 -12.04 -25.27 -13.20
CA LEU A 187 -12.79 -26.29 -13.94
C LEU A 187 -11.92 -27.06 -14.96
N GLU A 188 -10.77 -26.50 -15.35
CA GLU A 188 -9.83 -27.17 -16.25
C GLU A 188 -9.01 -28.26 -15.54
N GLY A 189 -9.10 -28.38 -14.21
CA GLY A 189 -8.35 -29.36 -13.42
C GLY A 189 -6.83 -29.11 -13.38
N ARG A 190 -6.36 -27.96 -13.84
CA ARG A 190 -4.93 -27.57 -13.86
C ARG A 190 -4.62 -26.66 -12.69
N PRO A 191 -3.61 -26.99 -11.84
CA PRO A 191 -3.30 -26.16 -10.65
C PRO A 191 -2.66 -24.81 -11.02
N PHE A 192 -1.90 -24.73 -12.11
CA PHE A 192 -1.11 -23.53 -12.44
C PHE A 192 -1.98 -22.29 -12.69
N PRO A 193 -3.05 -22.30 -13.51
CA PRO A 193 -3.90 -21.12 -13.71
C PRO A 193 -4.55 -20.63 -12.41
N CYS A 194 -4.98 -21.56 -11.55
CA CYS A 194 -5.58 -21.22 -10.26
C CYS A 194 -4.63 -20.47 -9.31
N TYR A 195 -3.33 -20.72 -9.42
CA TYR A 195 -2.31 -20.03 -8.67
C TYR A 195 -1.86 -18.72 -9.36
N ALA A 196 -1.66 -18.76 -10.68
CA ALA A 196 -1.09 -17.64 -11.43
C ALA A 196 -2.02 -16.42 -11.49
N ILE A 197 -3.35 -16.62 -11.56
CA ILE A 197 -4.32 -15.53 -11.65
C ILE A 197 -4.34 -14.68 -10.39
N PRO A 198 -4.53 -15.23 -9.16
CA PRO A 198 -4.49 -14.44 -7.93
C PRO A 198 -3.12 -13.80 -7.68
N LEU A 199 -2.03 -14.51 -8.02
CA LEU A 199 -0.68 -13.98 -7.89
C LEU A 199 -0.48 -12.72 -8.74
N LYS A 200 -0.88 -12.76 -10.02
CA LYS A 200 -0.83 -11.60 -10.91
C LYS A 200 -1.67 -10.45 -10.39
N ALA A 201 -2.87 -10.71 -9.86
CA ALA A 201 -3.71 -9.69 -9.26
C ALA A 201 -3.00 -9.02 -8.07
N GLY A 202 -2.45 -9.81 -7.14
CA GLY A 202 -1.70 -9.30 -6.00
C GLY A 202 -0.47 -8.47 -6.40
N MET A 203 0.30 -8.95 -7.38
CA MET A 203 1.45 -8.20 -7.93
C MET A 203 1.02 -6.86 -8.54
N SER A 204 -0.10 -6.83 -9.28
CA SER A 204 -0.62 -5.60 -9.87
C SER A 204 -1.01 -4.57 -8.81
N ILE A 205 -1.69 -5.00 -7.74
CA ILE A 205 -2.08 -4.13 -6.63
C ILE A 205 -0.84 -3.64 -5.87
N GLY A 206 0.09 -4.53 -5.56
CA GLY A 206 1.32 -4.18 -4.86
C GLY A 206 2.16 -3.17 -5.64
N MET A 207 2.34 -3.38 -6.94
CA MET A 207 3.06 -2.42 -7.80
C MET A 207 2.33 -1.08 -7.91
N ALA A 208 1.00 -1.08 -8.01
CA ALA A 208 0.22 0.16 -8.02
C ALA A 208 0.36 0.93 -6.70
N LEU A 209 0.26 0.23 -5.56
CA LEU A 209 0.41 0.83 -4.22
C LEU A 209 1.78 1.49 -4.05
N ILE A 210 2.85 0.71 -4.26
CA ILE A 210 4.23 1.20 -4.10
C ILE A 210 4.52 2.35 -5.06
N SER A 211 4.03 2.28 -6.31
CA SER A 211 4.25 3.34 -7.30
C SER A 211 3.52 4.62 -6.96
N VAL A 212 2.28 4.55 -6.45
CA VAL A 212 1.53 5.73 -6.00
C VAL A 212 2.21 6.34 -4.77
N GLU A 213 2.60 5.53 -3.79
CA GLU A 213 3.25 5.98 -2.58
C GLU A 213 4.60 6.66 -2.87
N LEU A 214 5.45 6.02 -3.67
CA LEU A 214 6.73 6.59 -4.09
C LEU A 214 6.53 7.88 -4.90
N PHE A 215 5.54 7.90 -5.80
CA PHE A 215 5.21 9.10 -6.58
C PHE A 215 4.84 10.27 -5.66
N MET A 216 4.01 10.02 -4.65
CA MET A 216 3.60 11.02 -3.67
C MET A 216 4.81 11.55 -2.89
N MET A 217 5.68 10.64 -2.39
CA MET A 217 6.89 11.02 -1.67
C MET A 217 7.88 11.82 -2.52
N LEU A 218 7.95 11.56 -3.83
CA LEU A 218 8.83 12.30 -4.74
C LEU A 218 8.26 13.67 -5.13
N CYS A 219 6.96 13.90 -4.96
CA CYS A 219 6.31 15.18 -5.28
C CYS A 219 6.26 16.15 -4.08
N ILE A 220 6.37 15.64 -2.86
CA ILE A 220 6.44 16.42 -1.61
C ILE A 220 7.85 16.94 -1.40
#